data_9c44c29b1013dad0cce1d21ac20bbae5
#
_entry.id   9c44c29b1013dad0cce1d21ac20bbae5
#
_cell.length_a   1.000
_cell.length_b   1.000
_cell.length_c   1.000
_cell.angle_alpha   90.00
_cell.angle_beta   90.00
_cell.angle_gamma   90.00
#
_symmetry.space_group_name_H-M   'P 1'
#
loop_
_entity.id
_entity.type
_entity.pdbx_description
1 polymer ?
#
loop_
_entity_poly.entity_id
_entity_poly.type
_entity_poly.pdbx_seq_one_letter_code
_entity_poly.pdbx_strand_id
1 'polypeptide(L)'
;MANTYLTRTFTTDNSNVYKWTYSVWVKRSSLGEKVITSPRNSGALNGVIRFTSGDALEVYDYRNGMILQKITSRLFRDTSAWYHIVVSNDNSVSSPETEIYVNGVKETSFSTTNEYPQNETTSFNSNYPNYIGQTGASSQYFDGSMSHIHFIDGTAYDATAFGETDATTGEWVGKTSPSVTYGTNGFFILK
;
A
#
# COMPACT_ATOMS: atom_id res chain seq x y z
N MET A 1 -19.20 -3.11 15.04
CA MET A 1 -18.70 -2.55 13.76
C MET A 1 -18.85 -3.61 12.69
N ALA A 2 -19.29 -3.25 11.48
CA ALA A 2 -19.39 -4.20 10.39
C ALA A 2 -17.97 -4.57 9.93
N ASN A 3 -17.65 -5.86 9.87
CA ASN A 3 -16.39 -6.38 9.35
C ASN A 3 -16.45 -6.38 7.81
N THR A 4 -16.41 -5.18 7.21
CA THR A 4 -16.55 -5.00 5.77
C THR A 4 -15.16 -4.98 5.12
N TYR A 5 -15.02 -5.68 4.01
CA TYR A 5 -13.80 -5.72 3.21
C TYR A 5 -14.12 -6.01 1.74
N LEU A 6 -13.17 -5.75 0.87
CA LEU A 6 -13.23 -6.18 -0.53
C LEU A 6 -12.14 -7.23 -0.78
N THR A 7 -12.37 -8.10 -1.76
CA THR A 7 -11.37 -9.07 -2.17
C THR A 7 -11.32 -9.20 -3.69
N ARG A 8 -10.10 -9.40 -4.21
CA ARG A 8 -9.85 -9.78 -5.60
C ARG A 8 -8.71 -10.79 -5.64
N THR A 9 -8.92 -11.90 -6.31
CA THR A 9 -7.85 -12.88 -6.56
C THR A 9 -7.21 -12.59 -7.92
N PHE A 10 -5.89 -12.43 -7.95
CA PHE A 10 -5.14 -12.37 -9.20
C PHE A 10 -5.05 -13.77 -9.79
N THR A 11 -5.25 -13.88 -11.09
CA THR A 11 -5.36 -15.18 -11.77
C THR A 11 -4.09 -15.60 -12.50
N THR A 12 -3.16 -14.67 -12.66
CA THR A 12 -1.89 -14.91 -13.34
C THR A 12 -0.74 -14.39 -12.49
N ASP A 13 0.33 -15.18 -12.39
CA ASP A 13 1.62 -14.63 -11.99
C ASP A 13 2.10 -13.73 -13.12
N ASN A 14 2.35 -12.47 -12.78
CA ASN A 14 2.93 -11.56 -13.74
C ASN A 14 4.41 -11.85 -13.92
N SER A 15 4.91 -11.67 -15.15
CA SER A 15 6.34 -11.69 -15.43
C SER A 15 7.12 -10.57 -14.71
N ASN A 16 6.43 -9.62 -14.11
CA ASN A 16 7.03 -8.47 -13.42
C ASN A 16 6.60 -8.38 -11.94
N VAL A 17 6.73 -9.49 -11.21
CA VAL A 17 6.41 -9.58 -9.77
C VAL A 17 7.27 -8.66 -8.88
N TYR A 18 8.29 -8.04 -9.47
CA TYR A 18 9.25 -7.19 -8.77
C TYR A 18 8.81 -5.73 -8.67
N LYS A 19 7.84 -5.31 -9.51
CA LYS A 19 7.41 -3.90 -9.61
C LYS A 19 5.92 -3.78 -9.36
N TRP A 20 5.58 -2.87 -8.47
CA TRP A 20 4.18 -2.56 -8.18
C TRP A 20 4.03 -1.20 -7.51
N THR A 21 2.84 -0.65 -7.59
CA THR A 21 2.46 0.55 -6.83
C THR A 21 1.08 0.36 -6.22
N TYR A 22 0.92 0.73 -4.97
CA TYR A 22 -0.37 0.83 -4.30
C TYR A 22 -0.60 2.27 -3.87
N SER A 23 -1.71 2.86 -4.29
CA SER A 23 -2.09 4.23 -3.94
C SER A 23 -3.50 4.22 -3.36
N VAL A 24 -3.72 4.95 -2.27
CA VAL A 24 -5.02 5.02 -1.60
C VAL A 24 -5.14 6.30 -0.78
N TRP A 25 -6.33 6.88 -0.79
CA TRP A 25 -6.75 7.88 0.21
C TRP A 25 -7.44 7.17 1.36
N VAL A 26 -7.00 7.44 2.58
CA VAL A 26 -7.56 6.84 3.80
C VAL A 26 -7.88 7.91 4.83
N LYS A 27 -9.00 7.73 5.52
CA LYS A 27 -9.35 8.47 6.73
C LYS A 27 -9.70 7.48 7.81
N ARG A 28 -9.01 7.52 8.94
CA ARG A 28 -9.21 6.62 10.07
C ARG A 28 -10.38 7.10 10.91
N SER A 29 -11.22 6.19 11.40
CA SER A 29 -12.25 6.49 12.43
C SER A 29 -11.78 6.14 13.83
N SER A 30 -10.79 5.27 13.98
CA SER A 30 -10.18 4.90 15.25
C SER A 30 -8.68 4.65 15.12
N LEU A 31 -7.97 4.78 16.21
CA LEU A 31 -6.54 4.52 16.31
C LEU A 31 -6.24 3.02 16.49
N GLY A 32 -4.93 2.69 16.56
CA GLY A 32 -4.43 1.34 16.72
C GLY A 32 -4.32 0.57 15.41
N GLU A 33 -4.16 -0.73 15.51
CA GLU A 33 -3.83 -1.59 14.39
C GLU A 33 -5.00 -1.71 13.40
N LYS A 34 -4.78 -1.27 12.14
CA LYS A 34 -5.78 -1.25 11.07
C LYS A 34 -5.14 -1.57 9.73
N VAL A 35 -5.61 -2.61 9.06
CA VAL A 35 -5.08 -3.04 7.76
C VAL A 35 -5.74 -2.30 6.62
N ILE A 36 -4.94 -1.69 5.76
CA ILE A 36 -5.38 -1.05 4.52
C ILE A 36 -5.55 -2.10 3.44
N THR A 37 -4.50 -2.89 3.19
CA THR A 37 -4.55 -3.99 2.21
C THR A 37 -3.63 -5.14 2.62
N SER A 38 -3.98 -6.35 2.21
CA SER A 38 -3.18 -7.55 2.46
C SER A 38 -3.37 -8.57 1.33
N PRO A 39 -2.43 -8.67 0.38
CA PRO A 39 -2.29 -9.87 -0.43
C PRO A 39 -1.86 -11.04 0.47
N ARG A 40 -2.58 -12.17 0.39
CA ARG A 40 -2.32 -13.31 1.27
C ARG A 40 -2.68 -14.63 0.62
N ASN A 41 -1.70 -15.55 0.55
CA ASN A 41 -1.93 -16.95 0.21
C ASN A 41 -2.05 -17.82 1.48
N SER A 42 -1.17 -17.55 2.48
CA SER A 42 -1.13 -18.29 3.75
C SER A 42 -0.53 -17.42 4.85
N GLY A 43 -0.37 -17.98 6.06
CA GLY A 43 0.38 -17.28 7.12
C GLY A 43 1.86 -17.10 6.80
N ALA A 44 2.41 -17.96 5.94
CA ALA A 44 3.81 -17.93 5.52
C ALA A 44 4.07 -17.10 4.27
N LEU A 45 3.01 -16.66 3.55
CA LEU A 45 3.09 -15.92 2.29
C LEU A 45 2.04 -14.79 2.31
N ASN A 46 2.43 -13.61 2.77
CA ASN A 46 1.54 -12.46 2.87
C ASN A 46 2.28 -11.13 2.87
N GLY A 47 1.72 -10.14 2.18
CA GLY A 47 2.09 -8.75 2.27
C GLY A 47 1.05 -7.96 3.08
N VAL A 48 1.42 -6.86 3.69
CA VAL A 48 0.48 -5.99 4.41
C VAL A 48 0.92 -4.54 4.32
N ILE A 49 -0.05 -3.66 4.09
CA ILE A 49 0.05 -2.22 4.35
C ILE A 49 -0.95 -1.92 5.46
N ARG A 50 -0.48 -1.37 6.59
CA ARG A 50 -1.32 -1.14 7.77
C ARG A 50 -0.85 0.02 8.63
N PHE A 51 -1.72 0.49 9.51
CA PHE A 51 -1.30 1.22 10.69
C PHE A 51 -1.00 0.22 11.81
N THR A 52 0.10 0.43 12.53
CA THR A 52 0.49 -0.39 13.68
C THR A 52 -0.35 -0.06 14.92
N SER A 53 -0.21 -0.83 15.99
CA SER A 53 -0.82 -0.52 17.29
C SER A 53 -0.35 0.82 17.87
N GLY A 54 0.85 1.29 17.48
CA GLY A 54 1.40 2.60 17.85
C GLY A 54 1.07 3.72 16.86
N ASP A 55 0.21 3.48 15.86
CA ASP A 55 -0.25 4.43 14.84
C ASP A 55 0.79 4.84 13.79
N ALA A 56 1.93 4.15 13.68
CA ALA A 56 2.84 4.29 12.55
C ALA A 56 2.30 3.55 11.32
N LEU A 57 2.70 3.98 10.12
CA LEU A 57 2.44 3.22 8.90
C LEU A 57 3.50 2.13 8.75
N GLU A 58 3.06 0.91 8.50
CA GLU A 58 3.92 -0.24 8.24
C GLU A 58 3.60 -0.85 6.88
N VAL A 59 4.64 -1.15 6.14
CA VAL A 59 4.62 -1.99 4.95
C VAL A 59 5.53 -3.19 5.21
N TYR A 60 5.00 -4.40 5.10
CA TYR A 60 5.82 -5.59 5.19
C TYR A 60 5.43 -6.65 4.16
N ASP A 61 6.37 -7.53 3.85
CA ASP A 61 6.16 -8.75 3.10
C ASP A 61 6.87 -9.91 3.81
N TYR A 62 6.09 -10.94 4.11
CA TYR A 62 6.54 -12.14 4.79
C TYR A 62 6.42 -13.36 3.85
N ARG A 63 7.56 -13.97 3.54
CA ARG A 63 7.65 -15.16 2.66
C ARG A 63 8.57 -16.20 3.31
N ASN A 64 8.01 -16.98 4.25
CA ASN A 64 8.78 -17.90 5.12
C ASN A 64 9.88 -17.18 5.95
N GLY A 65 9.80 -15.89 6.07
CA GLY A 65 10.69 -14.95 6.73
C GLY A 65 10.34 -13.52 6.32
N MET A 66 10.74 -12.53 7.10
CA MET A 66 10.52 -11.12 6.78
C MET A 66 11.49 -10.70 5.66
N ILE A 67 10.96 -10.45 4.45
CA ILE A 67 11.75 -10.02 3.29
C ILE A 67 11.65 -8.53 2.99
N LEU A 68 10.59 -7.88 3.50
CA LEU A 68 10.42 -6.43 3.52
C LEU A 68 9.83 -6.02 4.86
N GLN A 69 10.33 -4.97 5.48
CA GLN A 69 9.64 -4.28 6.58
C GLN A 69 10.09 -2.82 6.65
N LYS A 70 9.15 -1.91 6.46
CA LYS A 70 9.35 -0.48 6.70
C LYS A 70 8.28 0.03 7.66
N ILE A 71 8.71 0.68 8.75
CA ILE A 71 7.82 1.31 9.73
C ILE A 71 8.22 2.78 9.83
N THR A 72 7.29 3.68 9.53
CA THR A 72 7.54 5.12 9.62
C THR A 72 7.82 5.57 11.05
N SER A 73 8.66 6.59 11.22
CA SER A 73 8.77 7.31 12.50
C SER A 73 7.56 8.24 12.73
N ARG A 74 6.91 8.67 11.65
CA ARG A 74 5.67 9.45 11.69
C ARG A 74 4.53 8.61 12.25
N LEU A 75 3.67 9.26 13.07
CA LEU A 75 2.45 8.68 13.62
C LEU A 75 1.22 9.35 12.98
N PHE A 76 0.22 8.54 12.69
CA PHE A 76 -1.00 8.94 11.97
C PHE A 76 -2.19 8.98 12.91
N ARG A 77 -2.22 9.97 13.82
CA ARG A 77 -3.17 10.06 14.93
C ARG A 77 -4.34 11.01 14.69
N ASP A 78 -4.30 11.81 13.64
CA ASP A 78 -5.42 12.70 13.30
C ASP A 78 -6.51 11.91 12.56
N THR A 79 -7.59 11.60 13.25
CA THR A 79 -8.74 10.89 12.69
C THR A 79 -9.66 11.80 11.86
N SER A 80 -9.43 13.12 11.88
CA SER A 80 -10.16 14.07 11.04
C SER A 80 -9.55 14.24 9.66
N ALA A 81 -8.25 13.94 9.51
CA ALA A 81 -7.50 14.11 8.27
C ALA A 81 -7.67 12.95 7.30
N TRP A 82 -7.65 13.27 6.02
CA TRP A 82 -7.36 12.33 4.95
C TRP A 82 -5.86 12.23 4.73
N TYR A 83 -5.38 11.01 4.53
CA TYR A 83 -4.00 10.73 4.15
C TYR A 83 -4.00 10.07 2.77
N HIS A 84 -3.28 10.64 1.82
CA HIS A 84 -2.94 9.96 0.58
C HIS A 84 -1.67 9.16 0.82
N ILE A 85 -1.76 7.85 0.76
CA ILE A 85 -0.63 6.94 0.95
C ILE A 85 -0.31 6.31 -0.41
N VAL A 86 0.94 6.42 -0.82
CA VAL A 86 1.46 5.70 -1.99
C VAL A 86 2.66 4.87 -1.54
N VAL A 87 2.62 3.59 -1.88
CA VAL A 87 3.73 2.65 -1.69
C VAL A 87 4.16 2.17 -3.07
N SER A 88 5.41 2.38 -3.39
CA SER A 88 6.00 2.04 -4.69
C SER A 88 7.20 1.14 -4.50
N ASN A 89 7.30 0.09 -5.29
CA ASN A 89 8.39 -0.88 -5.22
C ASN A 89 8.97 -1.20 -6.60
N ASP A 90 10.30 -1.18 -6.70
CA ASP A 90 11.05 -1.78 -7.79
C ASP A 90 12.28 -2.49 -7.21
N ASN A 91 12.17 -3.77 -6.97
CA ASN A 91 13.32 -4.55 -6.50
C ASN A 91 14.04 -5.32 -7.62
N SER A 92 13.82 -4.94 -8.87
CA SER A 92 14.63 -5.45 -10.00
C SER A 92 16.01 -4.77 -10.11
N VAL A 93 16.20 -3.65 -9.43
CA VAL A 93 17.42 -2.87 -9.44
C VAL A 93 18.45 -3.39 -8.41
N SER A 94 19.72 -2.99 -8.56
CA SER A 94 20.82 -3.47 -7.70
C SER A 94 20.75 -2.96 -6.24
N SER A 95 20.04 -1.87 -6.00
CA SER A 95 19.79 -1.32 -4.66
C SER A 95 18.29 -1.07 -4.53
N PRO A 96 17.50 -2.10 -4.22
CA PRO A 96 16.06 -1.96 -4.09
C PRO A 96 15.68 -0.97 -2.98
N GLU A 97 14.68 -0.15 -3.24
CA GLU A 97 14.04 0.69 -2.24
C GLU A 97 12.53 0.64 -2.43
N THR A 98 11.81 0.27 -1.37
CA THR A 98 10.37 0.44 -1.31
C THR A 98 10.08 1.85 -0.82
N GLU A 99 9.54 2.69 -1.68
CA GLU A 99 9.25 4.08 -1.37
C GLU A 99 7.85 4.23 -0.78
N ILE A 100 7.75 5.06 0.25
CA ILE A 100 6.48 5.41 0.89
C ILE A 100 6.30 6.92 0.77
N TYR A 101 5.15 7.33 0.27
CA TYR A 101 4.76 8.75 0.17
C TYR A 101 3.50 8.99 0.99
N VAL A 102 3.45 10.14 1.65
CA VAL A 102 2.27 10.62 2.37
C VAL A 102 1.95 12.04 1.91
N ASN A 103 0.76 12.24 1.36
CA ASN A 103 0.30 13.53 0.82
C ASN A 103 1.34 14.14 -0.14
N GLY A 104 1.83 13.31 -1.08
CA GLY A 104 2.79 13.73 -2.10
C GLY A 104 4.25 13.79 -1.65
N VAL A 105 4.54 13.69 -0.36
CA VAL A 105 5.90 13.81 0.19
C VAL A 105 6.48 12.44 0.50
N LYS A 106 7.70 12.15 -0.01
CA LYS A 106 8.43 10.90 0.28
C LYS A 106 8.81 10.86 1.77
N GLU A 107 8.46 9.78 2.45
CA GLU A 107 8.92 9.51 3.80
C GLU A 107 10.41 9.13 3.78
N THR A 108 11.18 9.74 4.66
CA THR A 108 12.63 9.51 4.79
C THR A 108 13.03 9.06 6.19
N SER A 109 12.11 9.08 7.15
CA SER A 109 12.36 8.70 8.55
C SER A 109 11.59 7.44 8.91
N PHE A 110 12.33 6.39 9.21
CA PHE A 110 11.80 5.08 9.55
C PHE A 110 12.38 4.59 10.89
N SER A 111 11.54 3.98 11.72
CA SER A 111 11.97 3.28 12.94
C SER A 111 12.47 1.86 12.64
N THR A 112 12.03 1.30 11.52
CA THR A 112 12.49 0.01 11.00
C THR A 112 12.63 0.10 9.49
N THR A 113 13.74 -0.42 8.95
CA THR A 113 13.98 -0.55 7.51
C THR A 113 14.65 -1.88 7.23
N ASN A 114 13.98 -2.72 6.46
CA ASN A 114 14.48 -3.92 5.82
C ASN A 114 13.91 -3.93 4.40
N GLU A 115 14.78 -3.85 3.39
CA GLU A 115 14.36 -3.78 1.98
C GLU A 115 14.35 -5.17 1.34
N TYR A 116 13.58 -5.33 0.28
CA TYR A 116 13.62 -6.56 -0.52
C TYR A 116 15.03 -6.87 -1.02
N PRO A 117 15.41 -8.15 -1.05
CA PRO A 117 16.53 -8.56 -1.88
C PRO A 117 16.26 -8.26 -3.36
N GLN A 118 17.33 -8.04 -4.14
CA GLN A 118 17.19 -7.86 -5.59
C GLN A 118 16.53 -9.07 -6.23
N ASN A 119 15.57 -8.84 -7.12
CA ASN A 119 14.80 -9.84 -7.85
C ASN A 119 14.03 -10.84 -6.95
N GLU A 120 13.71 -10.46 -5.71
CA GLU A 120 12.84 -11.27 -4.85
C GLU A 120 11.38 -11.14 -5.31
N THR A 121 10.68 -12.25 -5.37
CA THR A 121 9.24 -12.26 -5.68
C THR A 121 8.45 -11.59 -4.56
N THR A 122 7.59 -10.63 -4.88
CA THR A 122 6.77 -9.94 -3.87
C THR A 122 5.39 -10.59 -3.72
N SER A 123 4.85 -10.59 -2.49
CA SER A 123 3.47 -11.04 -2.27
C SER A 123 2.46 -10.08 -2.88
N PHE A 124 2.79 -8.79 -3.01
CA PHE A 124 1.89 -7.76 -3.52
C PHE A 124 1.48 -7.96 -4.97
N ASN A 125 2.36 -8.48 -5.80
CA ASN A 125 2.09 -8.71 -7.22
C ASN A 125 2.12 -10.20 -7.62
N SER A 126 1.87 -11.08 -6.65
CA SER A 126 1.69 -12.53 -6.89
C SER A 126 0.22 -12.87 -7.10
N ASN A 127 -0.07 -14.07 -7.63
CA ASN A 127 -1.43 -14.59 -7.88
C ASN A 127 -2.19 -14.94 -6.58
N TYR A 128 -2.12 -14.07 -5.59
CA TYR A 128 -2.78 -14.26 -4.30
C TYR A 128 -4.11 -13.53 -4.23
N PRO A 129 -5.04 -13.99 -3.36
CA PRO A 129 -6.15 -13.16 -2.94
C PRO A 129 -5.66 -11.85 -2.31
N ASN A 130 -6.12 -10.73 -2.82
CA ASN A 130 -5.86 -9.41 -2.27
C ASN A 130 -7.08 -8.97 -1.47
N TYR A 131 -6.86 -8.63 -0.20
CA TYR A 131 -7.90 -8.14 0.71
C TYR A 131 -7.69 -6.65 0.94
N ILE A 132 -8.73 -5.87 0.85
CA ILE A 132 -8.76 -4.44 1.15
C ILE A 132 -9.61 -4.24 2.39
N GLY A 133 -9.04 -3.65 3.44
CA GLY A 133 -9.71 -3.40 4.70
C GLY A 133 -9.63 -4.54 5.71
N GLN A 134 -8.81 -5.57 5.47
CA GLN A 134 -8.50 -6.63 6.47
C GLN A 134 -7.21 -7.38 6.12
N THR A 135 -6.72 -8.19 7.08
CA THR A 135 -5.74 -9.24 6.80
C THR A 135 -6.36 -10.43 6.14
N GLY A 136 -6.07 -11.11 5.23
CA GLY A 136 -6.72 -12.34 4.75
C GLY A 136 -6.96 -13.43 5.82
N ALA A 137 -6.74 -13.13 7.09
CA ALA A 137 -7.02 -13.98 8.26
C ALA A 137 -8.28 -13.53 9.02
N SER A 138 -9.15 -12.73 8.40
CA SER A 138 -10.39 -12.21 9.00
C SER A 138 -10.17 -11.46 10.32
N SER A 139 -9.13 -10.64 10.35
CA SER A 139 -8.76 -9.84 11.52
C SER A 139 -8.25 -8.46 11.12
N GLN A 140 -8.02 -7.57 12.08
CA GLN A 140 -7.42 -6.26 11.92
C GLN A 140 -8.14 -5.39 10.86
N TYR A 141 -9.47 -5.43 10.89
CA TYR A 141 -10.29 -4.70 9.94
C TYR A 141 -10.02 -3.20 9.97
N PHE A 142 -9.98 -2.59 8.79
CA PHE A 142 -9.91 -1.14 8.67
C PHE A 142 -11.20 -0.52 9.19
N ASP A 143 -11.04 0.53 9.99
CA ASP A 143 -12.14 1.31 10.54
C ASP A 143 -11.98 2.76 10.09
N GLY A 144 -12.80 3.15 9.13
CA GLY A 144 -12.70 4.44 8.47
C GLY A 144 -13.19 4.42 7.03
N SER A 145 -12.75 5.39 6.27
CA SER A 145 -13.08 5.53 4.85
C SER A 145 -11.84 5.36 3.99
N MET A 146 -12.02 4.74 2.82
CA MET A 146 -11.01 4.64 1.77
C MET A 146 -11.58 5.14 0.46
N SER A 147 -10.76 5.76 -0.37
CA SER A 147 -11.14 6.24 -1.70
C SER A 147 -9.94 6.20 -2.64
N HIS A 148 -10.20 6.25 -3.95
CA HIS A 148 -9.16 6.31 -4.99
C HIS A 148 -8.09 5.24 -4.76
N ILE A 149 -8.53 3.97 -4.67
CA ILE A 149 -7.63 2.84 -4.46
C ILE A 149 -7.12 2.39 -5.82
N HIS A 150 -5.82 2.50 -6.03
CA HIS A 150 -5.15 2.04 -7.23
C HIS A 150 -4.13 0.96 -6.85
N PHE A 151 -4.15 -0.14 -7.59
CA PHE A 151 -3.05 -1.09 -7.64
C PHE A 151 -2.50 -1.13 -9.05
N ILE A 152 -1.20 -0.93 -9.18
CA ILE A 152 -0.48 -0.95 -10.44
C ILE A 152 0.42 -2.17 -10.46
N ASP A 153 0.26 -2.96 -11.50
CA ASP A 153 1.04 -4.14 -11.78
C ASP A 153 2.16 -3.81 -12.79
N GLY A 154 3.40 -4.05 -12.39
CA GLY A 154 4.56 -3.97 -13.28
C GLY A 154 5.21 -2.58 -13.41
N THR A 155 4.74 -1.57 -12.69
CA THR A 155 5.35 -0.23 -12.71
C THR A 155 5.42 0.37 -11.31
N ALA A 156 6.58 0.94 -10.99
CA ALA A 156 6.79 1.75 -9.79
C ALA A 156 6.55 3.23 -10.14
N TYR A 157 5.46 3.79 -9.64
CA TYR A 157 5.11 5.22 -9.78
C TYR A 157 5.31 5.93 -8.45
N ASP A 158 5.71 7.19 -8.50
CA ASP A 158 5.68 8.09 -7.35
C ASP A 158 4.27 8.64 -7.09
N ALA A 159 4.12 9.45 -6.03
CA ALA A 159 2.84 10.00 -5.64
C ALA A 159 2.24 10.97 -6.67
N THR A 160 3.09 11.61 -7.49
CA THR A 160 2.61 12.60 -8.49
C THR A 160 1.84 11.96 -9.64
N ALA A 161 1.93 10.63 -9.79
CA ALA A 161 1.08 9.90 -10.74
C ALA A 161 -0.40 9.96 -10.34
N PHE A 162 -0.73 10.02 -9.04
CA PHE A 162 -2.08 9.90 -8.48
C PHE A 162 -2.61 11.18 -7.83
N GLY A 163 -1.73 12.10 -7.50
CA GLY A 163 -2.08 13.37 -6.85
C GLY A 163 -1.28 14.53 -7.41
N GLU A 164 -1.69 15.73 -7.04
CA GLU A 164 -1.05 16.97 -7.40
C GLU A 164 -1.30 18.05 -6.36
N THR A 165 -0.48 19.09 -6.35
CA THR A 165 -0.73 20.25 -5.51
C THR A 165 -1.71 21.17 -6.23
N ASP A 166 -2.85 21.46 -5.60
CA ASP A 166 -3.81 22.43 -6.10
C ASP A 166 -3.15 23.81 -6.17
N ALA A 167 -3.16 24.42 -7.35
CA ALA A 167 -2.47 25.69 -7.59
C ALA A 167 -3.11 26.88 -6.86
N THR A 168 -4.36 26.74 -6.42
CA THR A 168 -5.11 27.81 -5.74
C THR A 168 -4.97 27.73 -4.22
N THR A 169 -5.08 26.52 -3.68
CA THR A 169 -5.08 26.30 -2.23
C THR A 169 -3.73 25.88 -1.67
N GLY A 170 -2.84 25.34 -2.52
CA GLY A 170 -1.58 24.73 -2.10
C GLY A 170 -1.75 23.36 -1.45
N GLU A 171 -2.95 22.82 -1.39
CA GLU A 171 -3.23 21.53 -0.81
C GLU A 171 -2.90 20.38 -1.76
N TRP A 172 -2.49 19.24 -1.21
CA TRP A 172 -2.34 18.01 -1.97
C TRP A 172 -3.70 17.37 -2.22
N VAL A 173 -4.05 17.18 -3.48
CA VAL A 173 -5.34 16.65 -3.92
C VAL A 173 -5.17 15.45 -4.83
N GLY A 174 -6.17 14.58 -4.90
CA GLY A 174 -6.19 13.45 -5.83
C GLY A 174 -6.46 13.91 -7.26
N LYS A 175 -5.70 13.37 -8.21
CA LYS A 175 -6.00 13.56 -9.64
C LYS A 175 -7.30 12.88 -10.01
N THR A 176 -8.14 13.58 -10.75
CA THR A 176 -9.41 13.02 -11.24
C THR A 176 -9.20 11.98 -12.35
N SER A 177 -8.07 12.06 -13.06
CA SER A 177 -7.72 11.15 -14.15
C SER A 177 -6.22 10.88 -14.17
N PRO A 178 -5.72 9.98 -13.28
CA PRO A 178 -4.33 9.56 -13.28
C PRO A 178 -3.93 8.92 -14.61
N SER A 179 -2.80 9.37 -15.18
CA SER A 179 -2.25 8.79 -16.41
C SER A 179 -1.29 7.64 -16.06
N VAL A 180 -1.85 6.47 -15.79
CA VAL A 180 -1.11 5.27 -15.36
C VAL A 180 -1.50 4.05 -16.17
N THR A 181 -0.57 3.11 -16.30
CA THR A 181 -0.83 1.79 -16.92
C THR A 181 -1.01 0.78 -15.80
N TYR A 182 -2.21 0.20 -15.69
CA TYR A 182 -2.55 -0.69 -14.59
C TYR A 182 -1.87 -2.06 -14.67
N GLY A 183 -1.53 -2.53 -15.86
CA GLY A 183 -1.04 -3.89 -16.06
C GLY A 183 -2.16 -4.94 -15.96
N THR A 184 -1.78 -6.23 -15.96
CA THR A 184 -2.74 -7.35 -16.00
C THR A 184 -3.56 -7.50 -14.72
N ASN A 185 -2.89 -7.38 -13.57
CA ASN A 185 -3.51 -7.53 -12.26
C ASN A 185 -3.99 -6.20 -11.65
N GLY A 186 -3.61 -5.09 -12.26
CA GLY A 186 -3.93 -3.76 -11.75
C GLY A 186 -5.43 -3.46 -11.71
N PHE A 187 -5.81 -2.57 -10.81
CA PHE A 187 -7.21 -2.16 -10.66
C PHE A 187 -7.33 -0.74 -10.09
N PHE A 188 -8.52 -0.19 -10.27
CA PHE A 188 -8.94 1.06 -9.68
C PHE A 188 -10.31 0.91 -9.02
N ILE A 189 -10.45 1.44 -7.81
CA ILE A 189 -11.71 1.52 -7.09
C ILE A 189 -11.90 2.97 -6.65
N LEU A 190 -12.91 3.60 -7.23
CA LEU A 190 -13.38 4.92 -6.82
C LEU A 190 -14.61 4.74 -5.90
N LYS A 191 -14.64 5.47 -4.79
CA LYS A 191 -15.81 5.53 -3.95
C LYS A 191 -16.05 6.96 -3.44
#